data_7cc3cd7d78cbfd7a8e66a38f96359ce3
#
_entry.id   7cc3cd7d78cbfd7a8e66a38f96359ce3
#
_cell.length_a   1.000
_cell.length_b   1.000
_cell.length_c   1.000
_cell.angle_alpha   90.00
_cell.angle_beta   90.00
_cell.angle_gamma   90.00
#
_symmetry.space_group_name_H-M   'P 1'
#
loop_
_entity.id
_entity.type
_entity.pdbx_description
1 polymer ?
#
loop_
_entity_poly.entity_id
_entity_poly.type
_entity_poly.pdbx_seq_one_letter_code
_entity_poly.pdbx_strand_id
1 'polypeptide(L)'
;MYSQRGLLETSPALAWAIIIIFFAIIILAIAGMWKTFAKAGKPGWAAIVPIYNLVVMIQIAEKPMWWIAIFLAGGIIPIAGPIVSLVFQIMLGMAIAEKFGKSQGFGVGLGLLGFIFYPILGFGDAQYQGANAASSDEILDA
;
A
#
# COMPACT_ATOMS: atom_id res chain seq x y z
N MET A 1 18.19 -32.32 27.28
CA MET A 1 18.39 -30.97 27.79
C MET A 1 19.03 -30.02 26.77
N TYR A 2 19.95 -30.49 25.99
CA TYR A 2 20.59 -29.72 24.92
C TYR A 2 19.71 -29.47 23.71
N SER A 3 18.76 -30.36 23.41
CA SER A 3 17.91 -30.27 22.24
C SER A 3 16.87 -29.14 22.28
N GLN A 4 16.41 -28.78 23.47
CA GLN A 4 15.39 -27.74 23.63
C GLN A 4 15.97 -26.33 23.44
N ARG A 5 17.19 -26.10 23.86
CA ARG A 5 17.87 -24.83 23.66
C ARG A 5 18.34 -24.66 22.21
N GLY A 6 18.75 -25.76 21.59
CA GLY A 6 19.17 -25.75 20.19
C GLY A 6 18.04 -25.47 19.21
N LEU A 7 16.79 -25.74 19.61
CA LEU A 7 15.61 -25.42 18.79
C LEU A 7 15.19 -23.96 18.95
N LEU A 8 15.54 -23.34 20.08
CA LEU A 8 15.23 -21.93 20.36
C LEU A 8 16.39 -20.99 19.98
N GLU A 9 17.61 -21.52 19.97
CA GLU A 9 18.76 -20.84 19.42
C GLU A 9 18.72 -21.02 17.91
N THR A 10 18.26 -19.96 17.23
CA THR A 10 18.23 -19.97 15.76
C THR A 10 19.63 -20.28 15.24
N SER A 11 19.74 -21.37 14.48
CA SER A 11 20.96 -21.63 13.75
C SER A 11 21.29 -20.42 12.88
N PRO A 12 22.59 -20.09 12.65
CA PRO A 12 22.94 -18.97 11.76
C PRO A 12 22.26 -19.07 10.40
N ALA A 13 22.10 -20.27 9.86
CA ALA A 13 21.42 -20.50 8.59
C ALA A 13 19.96 -20.09 8.64
N LEU A 14 19.25 -20.41 9.73
CA LEU A 14 17.85 -20.03 9.90
C LEU A 14 17.70 -18.52 10.06
N ALA A 15 18.59 -17.88 10.83
CA ALA A 15 18.59 -16.43 11.00
C ALA A 15 18.80 -15.72 9.67
N TRP A 16 19.78 -16.17 8.87
CA TRP A 16 20.01 -15.61 7.53
C TRP A 16 18.83 -15.84 6.60
N ALA A 17 18.20 -17.02 6.66
CA ALA A 17 17.02 -17.31 5.85
C ALA A 17 15.87 -16.36 6.17
N ILE A 18 15.60 -16.11 7.45
CA ILE A 18 14.56 -15.19 7.90
C ILE A 18 14.85 -13.77 7.43
N ILE A 19 16.10 -13.31 7.55
CA ILE A 19 16.51 -11.98 7.11
C ILE A 19 16.33 -11.83 5.60
N ILE A 20 16.75 -12.81 4.82
CA ILE A 20 16.62 -12.79 3.36
C ILE A 20 15.14 -12.75 2.95
N ILE A 21 14.30 -13.57 3.58
CA ILE A 21 12.86 -13.59 3.29
C ILE A 21 12.23 -12.24 3.66
N PHE A 22 12.60 -11.68 4.80
CA PHE A 22 12.08 -10.38 5.25
C PHE A 22 12.42 -9.26 4.26
N PHE A 23 13.69 -9.19 3.84
CA PHE A 23 14.10 -8.21 2.83
C PHE A 23 13.45 -8.46 1.47
N ALA A 24 13.27 -9.72 1.09
CA ALA A 24 12.58 -10.05 -0.16
C ALA A 24 11.13 -9.55 -0.15
N ILE A 25 10.43 -9.71 0.97
CA ILE A 25 9.04 -9.22 1.13
C ILE A 25 9.01 -7.68 1.03
N ILE A 26 9.95 -7.00 1.69
CA ILE A 26 10.03 -5.53 1.65
C ILE A 26 10.30 -5.05 0.22
N ILE A 27 11.25 -5.66 -0.46
CA ILE A 27 11.59 -5.30 -1.85
C ILE A 27 10.38 -5.53 -2.76
N LEU A 28 9.69 -6.64 -2.60
CA LEU A 28 8.49 -6.96 -3.38
C LEU A 28 7.38 -5.94 -3.11
N ALA A 29 7.17 -5.56 -1.85
CA ALA A 29 6.19 -4.57 -1.47
C ALA A 29 6.50 -3.20 -2.10
N ILE A 30 7.75 -2.76 -2.02
CA ILE A 30 8.20 -1.51 -2.62
C ILE A 30 8.06 -1.56 -4.14
N ALA A 31 8.46 -2.66 -4.77
CA ALA A 31 8.33 -2.84 -6.21
C ALA A 31 6.86 -2.81 -6.64
N GLY A 32 5.97 -3.43 -5.87
CA GLY A 32 4.53 -3.41 -6.11
C GLY A 32 3.96 -2.01 -6.03
N MET A 33 4.32 -1.25 -5.00
CA MET A 33 3.90 0.15 -4.88
C MET A 33 4.47 1.01 -5.99
N TRP A 34 5.73 0.80 -6.35
CA TRP A 34 6.38 1.50 -7.45
C TRP A 34 5.59 1.32 -8.75
N LYS A 35 5.27 0.08 -9.08
CA LYS A 35 4.47 -0.25 -10.25
C LYS A 35 3.07 0.36 -10.18
N THR A 36 2.43 0.29 -9.02
CA THR A 36 1.11 0.89 -8.80
C THR A 36 1.14 2.39 -9.03
N PHE A 37 2.14 3.08 -8.48
CA PHE A 37 2.28 4.51 -8.65
C PHE A 37 2.57 4.88 -10.11
N ALA A 38 3.43 4.11 -10.78
CA ALA A 38 3.74 4.31 -12.19
C ALA A 38 2.49 4.15 -13.07
N LYS A 39 1.64 3.18 -12.78
CA LYS A 39 0.36 2.99 -13.49
C LYS A 39 -0.55 4.20 -13.37
N ALA A 40 -0.49 4.89 -12.24
CA ALA A 40 -1.30 6.09 -11.99
C ALA A 40 -0.65 7.38 -12.52
N GLY A 41 0.46 7.27 -13.22
CA GLY A 41 1.19 8.44 -13.72
C GLY A 41 1.96 9.19 -12.64
N LYS A 42 2.24 8.54 -11.51
CA LYS A 42 2.98 9.12 -10.39
C LYS A 42 4.40 8.58 -10.35
N PRO A 43 5.36 9.34 -9.75
CA PRO A 43 6.73 8.84 -9.66
C PRO A 43 6.81 7.61 -8.76
N GLY A 44 7.35 6.52 -9.30
CA GLY A 44 7.46 5.25 -8.56
C GLY A 44 8.36 5.37 -7.33
N TRP A 45 9.41 6.23 -7.39
CA TRP A 45 10.32 6.42 -6.26
C TRP A 45 9.61 6.99 -5.01
N ALA A 46 8.42 7.57 -5.18
CA ALA A 46 7.60 8.03 -4.05
C ALA A 46 7.26 6.88 -3.09
N ALA A 47 7.27 5.63 -3.56
CA ALA A 47 7.03 4.46 -2.71
C ALA A 47 8.06 4.33 -1.58
N ILE A 48 9.24 4.91 -1.74
CA ILE A 48 10.34 4.83 -0.77
C ILE A 48 10.30 5.99 0.23
N VAL A 49 9.72 7.13 -0.14
CA VAL A 49 9.70 8.34 0.70
C VAL A 49 8.44 8.33 1.59
N PRO A 50 8.58 8.23 2.94
CA PRO A 50 7.42 7.93 3.82
C PRO A 50 6.25 8.91 3.71
N ILE A 51 6.50 10.20 3.80
CA ILE A 51 5.42 11.21 3.75
C ILE A 51 4.94 11.43 2.33
N TYR A 52 5.86 11.49 1.39
CA TYR A 52 5.51 11.68 -0.03
C TYR A 52 4.76 10.48 -0.60
N ASN A 53 5.06 9.26 -0.11
CA ASN A 53 4.31 8.06 -0.40
C ASN A 53 2.81 8.27 -0.09
N LEU A 54 2.52 8.79 1.10
CA LEU A 54 1.16 9.06 1.54
C LEU A 54 0.49 10.13 0.68
N VAL A 55 1.21 11.19 0.35
CA VAL A 55 0.72 12.25 -0.55
C VAL A 55 0.30 11.65 -1.89
N VAL A 56 1.15 10.82 -2.48
CA VAL A 56 0.89 10.19 -3.77
C VAL A 56 -0.30 9.23 -3.69
N MET A 57 -0.40 8.46 -2.61
CA MET A 57 -1.56 7.56 -2.41
C MET A 57 -2.88 8.34 -2.35
N ILE A 58 -2.89 9.47 -1.67
CA ILE A 58 -4.06 10.35 -1.59
C ILE A 58 -4.39 10.93 -2.96
N GLN A 59 -3.40 11.33 -3.74
CA GLN A 59 -3.59 11.82 -5.10
C GLN A 59 -4.16 10.74 -6.02
N ILE A 60 -3.66 9.51 -5.94
CA ILE A 60 -4.16 8.36 -6.72
C ILE A 60 -5.63 8.08 -6.38
N ALA A 61 -5.97 8.13 -5.09
CA ALA A 61 -7.33 7.94 -4.61
C ALA A 61 -8.26 9.12 -4.93
N GLU A 62 -7.71 10.23 -5.39
CA GLU A 62 -8.43 11.48 -5.65
C GLU A 62 -9.17 11.98 -4.42
N LYS A 63 -8.53 11.82 -3.25
CA LYS A 63 -9.07 12.32 -1.99
C LYS A 63 -8.47 13.68 -1.63
N PRO A 64 -9.17 14.47 -0.78
CA PRO A 64 -8.66 15.78 -0.38
C PRO A 64 -7.33 15.66 0.37
N MET A 65 -6.44 16.61 0.14
CA MET A 65 -5.11 16.61 0.74
C MET A 65 -5.13 16.78 2.26
N TRP A 66 -6.24 17.27 2.85
CA TRP A 66 -6.35 17.36 4.30
C TRP A 66 -6.30 15.99 5.00
N TRP A 67 -6.50 14.91 4.25
CA TRP A 67 -6.33 13.55 4.79
C TRP A 67 -4.92 13.32 5.33
N ILE A 68 -3.91 14.01 4.79
CA ILE A 68 -2.54 13.97 5.30
C ILE A 68 -2.50 14.40 6.78
N ALA A 69 -3.26 15.45 7.12
CA ALA A 69 -3.32 15.94 8.50
C ALA A 69 -3.82 14.86 9.46
N ILE A 70 -4.78 14.05 9.05
CA ILE A 70 -5.30 12.95 9.86
C ILE A 70 -4.24 11.88 10.10
N PHE A 71 -3.50 11.51 9.06
CA PHE A 71 -2.43 10.53 9.21
C PHE A 71 -1.28 11.04 10.07
N LEU A 72 -0.92 12.33 9.93
CA LEU A 72 0.12 12.94 10.74
C LEU A 72 -0.33 13.09 12.21
N ALA A 73 -1.56 13.53 12.43
CA ALA A 73 -2.13 13.63 13.77
C ALA A 73 -2.28 12.26 14.45
N GLY A 74 -2.53 11.22 13.66
CA GLY A 74 -2.63 9.86 14.16
C GLY A 74 -1.34 9.36 14.80
N GLY A 75 -0.19 9.89 14.41
CA GLY A 75 1.07 9.57 15.05
C GLY A 75 1.32 10.29 16.37
N ILE A 76 0.56 11.36 16.63
CA ILE A 76 0.74 12.21 17.82
C ILE A 76 -0.27 11.88 18.92
N ILE A 77 -1.51 11.57 18.54
CA ILE A 77 -2.60 11.31 19.52
C ILE A 77 -2.55 9.83 19.92
N PRO A 78 -2.30 9.50 21.21
CA PRO A 78 -2.28 8.12 21.64
C PRO A 78 -3.69 7.51 21.62
N ILE A 79 -3.79 6.22 21.35
CA ILE A 79 -5.01 5.39 21.32
C ILE A 79 -5.97 5.79 20.20
N ALA A 80 -6.54 7.00 20.23
CA ALA A 80 -7.51 7.45 19.22
C ALA A 80 -6.86 7.66 17.85
N GLY A 81 -5.63 8.19 17.82
CA GLY A 81 -4.91 8.48 16.60
C GLY A 81 -4.69 7.26 15.69
N PRO A 82 -4.09 6.18 16.20
CA PRO A 82 -3.91 4.96 15.42
C PRO A 82 -5.21 4.34 14.90
N ILE A 83 -6.28 4.38 15.69
CA ILE A 83 -7.59 3.86 15.29
C ILE A 83 -8.16 4.67 14.13
N VAL A 84 -8.15 5.99 14.22
CA VAL A 84 -8.63 6.87 13.16
C VAL A 84 -7.76 6.72 11.91
N SER A 85 -6.45 6.66 12.07
CA SER A 85 -5.53 6.45 10.95
C SER A 85 -5.78 5.13 10.25
N LEU A 86 -6.06 4.06 11.00
CA LEU A 86 -6.38 2.75 10.42
C LEU A 86 -7.66 2.81 9.60
N VAL A 87 -8.70 3.48 10.11
CA VAL A 87 -9.96 3.64 9.38
C VAL A 87 -9.72 4.39 8.06
N PHE A 88 -8.97 5.51 8.11
CA PHE A 88 -8.64 6.28 6.92
C PHE A 88 -7.75 5.49 5.96
N GLN A 89 -6.85 4.66 6.48
CA GLN A 89 -6.00 3.80 5.65
C GLN A 89 -6.83 2.76 4.88
N ILE A 90 -7.82 2.16 5.53
CA ILE A 90 -8.74 1.23 4.87
C ILE A 90 -9.56 1.98 3.81
N MET A 91 -10.08 3.15 4.14
CA MET A 91 -10.83 3.98 3.19
C MET A 91 -9.98 4.39 2.00
N LEU A 92 -8.72 4.73 2.24
CA LEU A 92 -7.77 5.08 1.19
C LEU A 92 -7.50 3.87 0.28
N GLY A 93 -7.30 2.69 0.87
CA GLY A 93 -7.13 1.44 0.11
C GLY A 93 -8.33 1.13 -0.75
N MET A 94 -9.53 1.30 -0.22
CA MET A 94 -10.77 1.10 -0.97
C MET A 94 -10.89 2.10 -2.13
N ALA A 95 -10.52 3.35 -1.90
CA ALA A 95 -10.55 4.37 -2.94
C ALA A 95 -9.53 4.08 -4.05
N ILE A 96 -8.33 3.64 -3.69
CA ILE A 96 -7.31 3.24 -4.65
C ILE A 96 -7.78 2.03 -5.47
N ALA A 97 -8.35 1.02 -4.81
CA ALA A 97 -8.87 -0.17 -5.47
C ALA A 97 -9.95 0.19 -6.50
N GLU A 98 -10.84 1.09 -6.13
CA GLU A 98 -11.89 1.57 -7.04
C GLU A 98 -11.28 2.21 -8.29
N LYS A 99 -10.23 3.01 -8.14
CA LYS A 99 -9.54 3.66 -9.27
C LYS A 99 -8.84 2.67 -10.19
N PHE A 100 -8.55 1.46 -9.71
CA PHE A 100 -7.99 0.38 -10.52
C PHE A 100 -9.03 -0.65 -10.95
N GLY A 101 -10.31 -0.40 -10.71
CA GLY A 101 -11.39 -1.30 -11.09
C GLY A 101 -11.47 -2.56 -10.23
N LYS A 102 -10.93 -2.52 -9.03
CA LYS A 102 -10.96 -3.64 -8.09
C LYS A 102 -12.11 -3.50 -7.09
N SER A 103 -12.48 -4.61 -6.45
CA SER A 103 -13.56 -4.66 -5.48
C SER A 103 -13.21 -3.92 -4.18
N GLN A 104 -14.23 -3.62 -3.38
CA GLN A 104 -14.03 -3.03 -2.06
C GLN A 104 -13.26 -3.97 -1.13
N GLY A 105 -13.49 -5.27 -1.23
CA GLY A 105 -12.72 -6.26 -0.47
C GLY A 105 -11.24 -6.22 -0.79
N PHE A 106 -10.88 -6.05 -2.06
CA PHE A 106 -9.49 -5.85 -2.46
C PHE A 106 -8.93 -4.57 -1.84
N GLY A 107 -9.73 -3.51 -1.79
CA GLY A 107 -9.32 -2.24 -1.18
C GLY A 107 -9.07 -2.35 0.32
N VAL A 108 -9.89 -3.10 1.05
CA VAL A 108 -9.64 -3.40 2.46
C VAL A 108 -8.32 -4.15 2.61
N GLY A 109 -8.04 -5.10 1.72
CA GLY A 109 -6.76 -5.79 1.67
C GLY A 109 -5.58 -4.85 1.44
N LEU A 110 -5.72 -3.87 0.54
CA LEU A 110 -4.68 -2.86 0.32
C LEU A 110 -4.40 -2.06 1.60
N GLY A 111 -5.43 -1.70 2.35
CA GLY A 111 -5.29 -0.94 3.58
C GLY A 111 -4.67 -1.75 4.73
N LEU A 112 -5.02 -3.01 4.84
CA LEU A 112 -4.56 -3.87 5.95
C LEU A 112 -3.31 -4.66 5.61
N LEU A 113 -3.20 -5.16 4.39
CA LEU A 113 -2.13 -6.05 3.94
C LEU A 113 -1.50 -5.54 2.64
N GLY A 114 -1.12 -4.26 2.64
CA GLY A 114 -0.56 -3.62 1.47
C GLY A 114 0.67 -4.33 0.90
N PHE A 115 1.50 -4.92 1.76
CA PHE A 115 2.70 -5.65 1.32
C PHE A 115 2.38 -6.87 0.44
N ILE A 116 1.15 -7.37 0.49
CA ILE A 116 0.66 -8.46 -0.38
C ILE A 116 -0.13 -7.89 -1.57
N PHE A 117 -1.04 -6.97 -1.30
CA PHE A 117 -2.00 -6.49 -2.30
C PHE A 117 -1.40 -5.47 -3.27
N TYR A 118 -0.44 -4.64 -2.85
CA TYR A 118 0.23 -3.72 -3.79
C TYR A 118 1.04 -4.45 -4.86
N PRO A 119 1.80 -5.52 -4.55
CA PRO A 119 2.39 -6.33 -5.60
C PRO A 119 1.37 -6.93 -6.57
N ILE A 120 0.25 -7.43 -6.06
CA ILE A 120 -0.81 -7.97 -6.90
C ILE A 120 -1.37 -6.88 -7.83
N LEU A 121 -1.62 -5.70 -7.29
CA LEU A 121 -2.14 -4.58 -8.05
C LEU A 121 -1.11 -4.05 -9.06
N GLY A 122 0.15 -3.91 -8.64
CA GLY A 122 1.21 -3.35 -9.48
C GLY A 122 1.66 -4.26 -10.60
N PHE A 123 1.82 -5.55 -10.32
CA PHE A 123 2.27 -6.53 -11.31
C PHE A 123 1.14 -7.19 -12.08
N GLY A 124 -0.12 -7.02 -11.63
CA GLY A 124 -1.28 -7.57 -12.31
C GLY A 124 -1.72 -6.73 -13.51
N ASP A 125 -2.85 -7.11 -14.09
CA ASP A 125 -3.39 -6.50 -15.31
C ASP A 125 -4.22 -5.24 -15.05
N ALA A 126 -4.50 -4.91 -13.80
CA ALA A 126 -5.31 -3.75 -13.45
C ALA A 126 -4.65 -2.45 -13.96
N GLN A 127 -5.47 -1.58 -14.52
CA GLN A 127 -5.02 -0.27 -15.02
C GLN A 127 -5.70 0.84 -14.23
N TYR A 128 -5.00 1.95 -14.08
CA TYR A 128 -5.53 3.12 -13.38
C TYR A 128 -6.66 3.74 -14.21
N GLN A 129 -7.82 3.86 -13.58
CA GLN A 129 -9.04 4.38 -14.19
C GLN A 129 -9.52 5.60 -13.39
N GLY A 130 -8.65 6.56 -13.14
CA GLY A 130 -9.02 7.78 -12.44
C GLY A 130 -10.07 8.60 -13.19
N ALA A 131 -10.38 9.80 -12.70
CA ALA A 131 -11.40 10.67 -13.27
C ALA A 131 -11.23 10.91 -14.78
N ASN A 132 -9.98 10.92 -15.26
CA ASN A 132 -9.69 11.12 -16.68
C ASN A 132 -10.18 9.96 -17.55
N ALA A 133 -10.13 8.73 -17.05
CA ALA A 133 -10.63 7.57 -17.80
C ALA A 133 -12.15 7.61 -17.93
N ALA A 134 -12.86 7.97 -16.87
CA ALA A 134 -14.31 8.12 -16.88
C ALA A 134 -14.74 9.21 -17.87
N SER A 135 -14.06 10.35 -17.86
CA SER A 135 -14.36 11.44 -18.78
C SER A 135 -14.05 11.07 -20.24
N SER A 136 -13.05 10.24 -20.47
CA SER A 136 -12.72 9.73 -21.80
C SER A 136 -13.83 8.83 -22.34
N ASP A 137 -14.40 7.97 -21.50
CA ASP A 137 -15.52 7.12 -21.86
C ASP A 137 -16.77 7.94 -22.18
N GLU A 138 -17.04 9.00 -21.42
CA GLU A 138 -18.14 9.91 -21.69
C GLU A 138 -17.96 10.61 -23.04
N ILE A 139 -16.74 11.00 -23.39
CA ILE A 139 -16.44 11.63 -24.66
C ILE A 139 -16.65 10.64 -25.83
N LEU A 140 -16.27 9.38 -25.63
CA LEU A 140 -16.42 8.34 -26.64
C LEU A 140 -17.89 7.95 -26.85
N ASP A 141 -18.70 8.01 -25.80
CA ASP A 141 -20.11 7.70 -25.86
C ASP A 141 -20.99 8.87 -26.36
N ALA A 142 -20.40 10.06 -26.37
CA ALA A 142 -21.08 11.24 -26.92
C ALA A 142 -20.88 11.31 -28.42
#